data_573ffc190a90d4225174fec361e3c2a7
#
_entry.id   573ffc190a90d4225174fec361e3c2a7
#
_cell.length_a   1.000
_cell.length_b   1.000
_cell.length_c   1.000
_cell.angle_alpha   90.00
_cell.angle_beta   90.00
_cell.angle_gamma   90.00
#
_symmetry.space_group_name_H-M   'P 1'
#
loop_
_entity.id
_entity.type
_entity.pdbx_description
1 polymer ?
#
loop_
_entity_poly.entity_id
_entity_poly.type
_entity_poly.pdbx_seq_one_letter_code
_entity_poly.pdbx_strand_id
1 'polypeptide(L)'
;MSETAKLAAVTAKRNVVPESGGTWLLPRLVGWAKAAELYYRARTIDAEESLKLGLVNEVVPADSLMDTAMTWAQEVADNAPMAVQTTKRMMRMGLEESYDTAVDHLMVHLNGLFQSEDFAEGLSDFLEKRKPDFTGR
;
A
#
# COMPACT_ATOMS: atom_id res chain seq x y z
N MET A 1 -10.41 -3.06 7.38
CA MET A 1 -11.02 -2.18 8.41
C MET A 1 -12.07 -2.96 9.17
N SER A 2 -12.49 -2.47 10.38
CA SER A 2 -13.62 -3.09 11.10
C SER A 2 -14.94 -2.88 10.36
N GLU A 3 -15.82 -3.88 10.38
CA GLU A 3 -17.17 -3.82 9.77
C GLU A 3 -18.04 -2.68 10.30
N THR A 4 -17.80 -2.25 11.56
CA THR A 4 -18.53 -1.15 12.21
C THR A 4 -17.92 0.22 11.98
N ALA A 5 -16.72 0.29 11.41
CA ALA A 5 -16.00 1.54 11.20
C ALA A 5 -16.58 2.34 10.03
N LYS A 6 -16.33 3.65 10.06
CA LYS A 6 -16.78 4.59 9.04
C LYS A 6 -15.64 5.52 8.65
N LEU A 7 -15.62 5.94 7.39
CA LEU A 7 -14.71 6.96 6.87
C LEU A 7 -15.47 8.19 6.44
N ALA A 8 -14.87 9.37 6.60
CA ALA A 8 -15.45 10.62 6.14
C ALA A 8 -14.38 11.63 5.74
N ALA A 9 -14.51 12.21 4.56
CA ALA A 9 -13.65 13.29 4.06
C ALA A 9 -14.30 14.65 4.36
N VAL A 10 -14.29 15.08 5.62
CA VAL A 10 -15.08 16.21 6.13
C VAL A 10 -14.44 17.59 5.95
N THR A 11 -13.36 17.70 5.21
CA THR A 11 -12.56 18.92 5.03
C THR A 11 -13.37 20.09 4.48
N ALA A 12 -14.23 19.85 3.49
CA ALA A 12 -15.11 20.88 2.91
C ALA A 12 -16.07 21.51 3.94
N LYS A 13 -16.53 20.75 4.94
CA LYS A 13 -17.38 21.28 6.03
C LYS A 13 -16.65 22.22 6.97
N ARG A 14 -15.32 22.28 6.90
CA ARG A 14 -14.44 23.08 7.77
C ARG A 14 -13.67 24.16 7.01
N ASN A 15 -14.03 24.39 5.76
CA ASN A 15 -13.33 25.35 4.88
C ASN A 15 -11.82 25.07 4.75
N VAL A 16 -11.44 23.78 4.73
CA VAL A 16 -10.06 23.34 4.46
C VAL A 16 -10.04 22.35 3.30
N VAL A 17 -8.92 22.29 2.61
CA VAL A 17 -8.68 21.28 1.58
C VAL A 17 -8.11 20.00 2.20
N PRO A 18 -8.28 18.83 1.55
CA PRO A 18 -7.62 17.61 1.98
C PRO A 18 -6.10 17.78 1.96
N GLU A 19 -5.50 17.77 3.13
CA GLU A 19 -4.07 17.87 3.35
C GLU A 19 -3.37 16.49 3.22
N SER A 20 -2.06 16.44 3.47
CA SER A 20 -1.26 15.20 3.43
C SER A 20 -1.36 14.43 2.11
N GLY A 21 -1.53 15.15 0.99
CA GLY A 21 -1.64 14.58 -0.35
C GLY A 21 -3.02 13.98 -0.68
N GLY A 22 -4.04 14.22 0.13
CA GLY A 22 -5.38 13.65 -0.09
C GLY A 22 -5.97 13.98 -1.46
N THR A 23 -5.80 15.22 -1.94
CA THR A 23 -6.26 15.65 -3.27
C THR A 23 -5.53 14.96 -4.42
N TRP A 24 -4.34 14.45 -4.19
CA TRP A 24 -3.54 13.71 -5.17
C TRP A 24 -3.81 12.20 -5.09
N LEU A 25 -3.86 11.65 -3.88
CA LEU A 25 -3.99 10.20 -3.65
C LEU A 25 -5.39 9.67 -3.93
N LEU A 26 -6.43 10.30 -3.38
CA LEU A 26 -7.78 9.76 -3.45
C LEU A 26 -8.30 9.62 -4.89
N PRO A 27 -8.14 10.62 -5.80
CA PRO A 27 -8.57 10.45 -7.19
C PRO A 27 -7.86 9.33 -7.94
N ARG A 28 -6.62 8.99 -7.54
CA ARG A 28 -5.86 7.88 -8.11
C ARG A 28 -6.32 6.52 -7.60
N LEU A 29 -6.82 6.47 -6.36
CA LEU A 29 -7.36 5.24 -5.76
C LEU A 29 -8.76 4.90 -6.26
N VAL A 30 -9.68 5.88 -6.28
CA VAL A 30 -11.10 5.64 -6.50
C VAL A 30 -11.63 6.27 -7.80
N GLY A 31 -10.78 6.92 -8.56
CA GLY A 31 -11.16 7.71 -9.74
C GLY A 31 -11.71 9.10 -9.38
N TRP A 32 -11.65 10.03 -10.35
CA TRP A 32 -12.01 11.44 -10.16
C TRP A 32 -13.44 11.62 -9.64
N ALA A 33 -14.41 10.97 -10.29
CA ALA A 33 -15.83 11.17 -9.97
C ALA A 33 -16.16 10.78 -8.52
N LYS A 34 -15.62 9.65 -8.02
CA LYS A 34 -15.84 9.20 -6.65
C LYS A 34 -15.06 10.02 -5.63
N ALA A 35 -13.86 10.42 -5.94
CA ALA A 35 -13.09 11.34 -5.09
C ALA A 35 -13.81 12.69 -4.94
N ALA A 36 -14.29 13.27 -6.04
CA ALA A 36 -15.06 14.49 -6.03
C ALA A 36 -16.36 14.34 -5.21
N GLU A 37 -17.09 13.25 -5.39
CA GLU A 37 -18.29 12.96 -4.59
C GLU A 37 -17.97 12.93 -3.08
N LEU A 38 -16.95 12.20 -2.69
CA LEU A 38 -16.54 12.08 -1.27
C LEU A 38 -16.13 13.42 -0.67
N TYR A 39 -15.30 14.19 -1.38
CA TYR A 39 -14.82 15.49 -0.89
C TYR A 39 -15.89 16.58 -0.88
N TYR A 40 -16.65 16.72 -1.97
CA TYR A 40 -17.59 17.85 -2.09
C TYR A 40 -18.84 17.66 -1.24
N ARG A 41 -19.35 16.42 -1.15
CA ARG A 41 -20.48 16.09 -0.28
C ARG A 41 -20.08 15.91 1.18
N ALA A 42 -18.79 15.67 1.44
CA ALA A 42 -18.26 15.43 2.79
C ALA A 42 -19.11 14.43 3.60
N ARG A 43 -19.57 13.38 2.92
CA ARG A 43 -20.41 12.33 3.50
C ARG A 43 -19.56 11.25 4.18
N THR A 44 -20.21 10.56 5.09
CA THR A 44 -19.63 9.37 5.72
C THR A 44 -19.98 8.15 4.89
N ILE A 45 -19.03 7.24 4.75
CA ILE A 45 -19.19 5.93 4.12
C ILE A 45 -18.90 4.81 5.13
N ASP A 46 -19.54 3.69 4.98
CA ASP A 46 -19.34 2.52 5.82
C ASP A 46 -18.21 1.61 5.31
N ALA A 47 -18.03 0.48 5.97
CA ALA A 47 -16.99 -0.46 5.65
C ALA A 47 -17.22 -1.16 4.29
N GLU A 48 -18.46 -1.51 3.97
CA GLU A 48 -18.81 -2.16 2.71
C GLU A 48 -18.53 -1.23 1.52
N GLU A 49 -18.96 0.02 1.60
CA GLU A 49 -18.67 1.01 0.55
C GLU A 49 -17.18 1.29 0.45
N SER A 50 -16.46 1.35 1.57
CA SER A 50 -15.00 1.55 1.58
C SER A 50 -14.27 0.41 0.87
N LEU A 51 -14.69 -0.84 1.07
CA LEU A 51 -14.15 -2.01 0.37
C LEU A 51 -14.48 -1.96 -1.13
N LYS A 52 -15.72 -1.67 -1.48
CA LYS A 52 -16.16 -1.56 -2.88
C LYS A 52 -15.42 -0.47 -3.66
N LEU A 53 -15.04 0.61 -3.00
CA LEU A 53 -14.25 1.71 -3.58
C LEU A 53 -12.74 1.42 -3.63
N GLY A 54 -12.27 0.33 -3.03
CA GLY A 54 -10.84 0.01 -2.95
C GLY A 54 -10.07 0.91 -1.98
N LEU A 55 -10.74 1.54 -1.02
CA LEU A 55 -10.11 2.35 0.04
C LEU A 55 -9.52 1.48 1.14
N VAL A 56 -10.03 0.27 1.29
CA VAL A 56 -9.55 -0.74 2.23
C VAL A 56 -9.43 -2.08 1.51
N ASN A 57 -8.52 -2.91 1.96
CA ASN A 57 -8.24 -4.21 1.35
C ASN A 57 -9.19 -5.29 1.85
N GLU A 58 -9.66 -5.17 3.10
CA GLU A 58 -10.49 -6.17 3.75
C GLU A 58 -11.38 -5.54 4.82
N VAL A 59 -12.55 -6.14 5.03
CA VAL A 59 -13.47 -5.81 6.12
C VAL A 59 -13.64 -7.04 6.99
N VAL A 60 -13.42 -6.87 8.29
CA VAL A 60 -13.43 -7.95 9.28
C VAL A 60 -14.29 -7.58 10.49
N PRO A 61 -14.74 -8.55 11.30
CA PRO A 61 -15.36 -8.29 12.59
C PRO A 61 -14.47 -7.41 13.47
N ALA A 62 -15.08 -6.56 14.30
CA ALA A 62 -14.34 -5.56 15.08
C ALA A 62 -13.32 -6.18 16.04
N ASP A 63 -13.63 -7.33 16.61
CA ASP A 63 -12.76 -8.08 17.52
C ASP A 63 -11.58 -8.76 16.82
N SER A 64 -11.71 -9.05 15.53
CA SER A 64 -10.68 -9.70 14.72
C SER A 64 -9.73 -8.71 14.02
N LEU A 65 -10.00 -7.40 14.10
CA LEU A 65 -9.25 -6.38 13.33
C LEU A 65 -7.74 -6.40 13.64
N MET A 66 -7.39 -6.44 14.90
CA MET A 66 -5.97 -6.39 15.29
C MET A 66 -5.23 -7.67 14.91
N ASP A 67 -5.85 -8.82 15.10
CA ASP A 67 -5.24 -10.11 14.74
C ASP A 67 -5.01 -10.19 13.22
N THR A 68 -5.99 -9.80 12.41
CA THR A 68 -5.85 -9.73 10.96
C THR A 68 -4.76 -8.75 10.54
N ALA A 69 -4.74 -7.54 11.13
CA ALA A 69 -3.74 -6.53 10.81
C ALA A 69 -2.31 -6.97 11.19
N MET A 70 -2.15 -7.64 12.34
CA MET A 70 -0.86 -8.17 12.78
C MET A 70 -0.39 -9.33 11.91
N THR A 71 -1.32 -10.18 11.45
CA THR A 71 -1.00 -11.24 10.49
C THR A 71 -0.43 -10.65 9.19
N TRP A 72 -1.10 -9.67 8.60
CA TRP A 72 -0.61 -9.00 7.39
C TRP A 72 0.73 -8.27 7.62
N ALA A 73 0.87 -7.62 8.78
CA ALA A 73 2.12 -6.94 9.13
C ALA A 73 3.28 -7.94 9.25
N GLN A 74 3.02 -9.12 9.82
CA GLN A 74 4.03 -10.18 9.93
C GLN A 74 4.38 -10.77 8.55
N GLU A 75 3.39 -11.00 7.68
CA GLU A 75 3.62 -11.43 6.30
C GLU A 75 4.53 -10.45 5.53
N VAL A 76 4.33 -9.14 5.73
CA VAL A 76 5.21 -8.12 5.13
C VAL A 76 6.59 -8.12 5.78
N ALA A 77 6.67 -8.29 7.09
CA ALA A 77 7.93 -8.30 7.84
C ALA A 77 8.78 -9.55 7.56
N ASP A 78 8.15 -10.66 7.18
CA ASP A 78 8.83 -11.90 6.80
C ASP A 78 9.47 -11.83 5.40
N ASN A 79 9.16 -10.80 4.61
CA ASN A 79 9.79 -10.60 3.29
C ASN A 79 11.11 -9.80 3.39
N ALA A 80 11.97 -9.93 2.36
CA ALA A 80 13.22 -9.17 2.26
C ALA A 80 12.95 -7.65 2.34
N PRO A 81 13.43 -6.95 3.38
CA PRO A 81 13.04 -5.56 3.63
C PRO A 81 13.48 -4.59 2.54
N MET A 82 14.65 -4.81 1.93
CA MET A 82 15.12 -4.00 0.80
C MET A 82 14.20 -4.14 -0.42
N ALA A 83 13.70 -5.35 -0.70
CA ALA A 83 12.79 -5.59 -1.82
C ALA A 83 11.43 -4.91 -1.58
N VAL A 84 10.86 -5.02 -0.36
CA VAL A 84 9.61 -4.37 0.02
C VAL A 84 9.72 -2.84 -0.09
N GLN A 85 10.79 -2.25 0.47
CA GLN A 85 11.01 -0.80 0.45
C GLN A 85 11.23 -0.28 -0.99
N THR A 86 12.03 -0.99 -1.78
CA THR A 86 12.29 -0.64 -3.19
C THR A 86 11.01 -0.73 -4.02
N THR A 87 10.23 -1.81 -3.87
CA THR A 87 8.94 -1.97 -4.55
C THR A 87 7.99 -0.81 -4.20
N LYS A 88 7.86 -0.46 -2.92
CA LYS A 88 7.03 0.66 -2.48
C LYS A 88 7.46 1.99 -3.11
N ARG A 89 8.76 2.23 -3.19
CA ARG A 89 9.31 3.43 -3.84
C ARG A 89 8.99 3.45 -5.33
N MET A 90 9.25 2.36 -6.02
CA MET A 90 9.03 2.25 -7.47
C MET A 90 7.56 2.36 -7.86
N MET A 91 6.66 1.74 -7.09
CA MET A 91 5.21 1.90 -7.30
C MET A 91 4.78 3.37 -7.22
N ARG A 92 5.36 4.17 -6.31
CA ARG A 92 5.06 5.60 -6.20
C ARG A 92 5.61 6.40 -7.37
N MET A 93 6.84 6.10 -7.82
CA MET A 93 7.45 6.74 -8.98
C MET A 93 6.67 6.43 -10.26
N GLY A 94 6.29 5.18 -10.46
CA GLY A 94 5.52 4.71 -11.61
C GLY A 94 4.12 5.33 -11.78
N LEU A 95 3.60 6.04 -10.76
CA LEU A 95 2.36 6.80 -10.91
C LEU A 95 2.51 8.05 -11.79
N GLU A 96 3.73 8.50 -12.07
CA GLU A 96 4.04 9.73 -12.81
C GLU A 96 4.99 9.52 -13.99
N GLU A 97 5.55 8.33 -14.13
CA GLU A 97 6.53 8.00 -15.16
C GLU A 97 5.90 7.27 -16.35
N SER A 98 6.58 7.32 -17.49
CA SER A 98 6.28 6.43 -18.61
C SER A 98 6.70 4.99 -18.28
N TYR A 99 6.12 4.01 -18.95
CA TYR A 99 6.51 2.60 -18.80
C TYR A 99 8.01 2.39 -19.04
N ASP A 100 8.58 2.99 -20.08
CA ASP A 100 10.00 2.84 -20.41
C ASP A 100 10.90 3.41 -19.31
N THR A 101 10.57 4.60 -18.79
CA THR A 101 11.29 5.20 -17.65
C THR A 101 11.19 4.32 -16.39
N ALA A 102 10.03 3.76 -16.13
CA ALA A 102 9.83 2.86 -14.99
C ALA A 102 10.66 1.57 -15.11
N VAL A 103 10.81 1.03 -16.34
CA VAL A 103 11.67 -0.13 -16.61
C VAL A 103 13.14 0.23 -16.42
N ASP A 104 13.60 1.38 -16.88
CA ASP A 104 14.99 1.84 -16.68
C ASP A 104 15.30 1.97 -15.18
N HIS A 105 14.40 2.58 -14.39
CA HIS A 105 14.54 2.67 -12.95
C HIS A 105 14.52 1.29 -12.28
N LEU A 106 13.68 0.37 -12.75
CA LEU A 106 13.66 -1.02 -12.27
C LEU A 106 15.06 -1.64 -12.41
N MET A 107 15.68 -1.54 -13.59
CA MET A 107 16.99 -2.17 -13.84
C MET A 107 18.08 -1.62 -12.91
N VAL A 108 18.07 -0.30 -12.66
CA VAL A 108 19.01 0.35 -11.73
C VAL A 108 18.85 -0.18 -10.31
N HIS A 109 17.61 -0.25 -9.81
CA HIS A 109 17.34 -0.69 -8.44
C HIS A 109 17.53 -2.21 -8.27
N LEU A 110 17.16 -3.00 -9.29
CA LEU A 110 17.28 -4.45 -9.27
C LEU A 110 18.75 -4.90 -9.15
N ASN A 111 19.68 -4.19 -9.82
CA ASN A 111 21.09 -4.49 -9.72
C ASN A 111 21.62 -4.39 -8.27
N GLY A 112 21.16 -3.40 -7.51
CA GLY A 112 21.51 -3.28 -6.08
C GLY A 112 20.95 -4.43 -5.23
N LEU A 113 19.72 -4.86 -5.53
CA LEU A 113 19.11 -6.00 -4.83
C LEU A 113 19.86 -7.32 -5.11
N PHE A 114 20.26 -7.55 -6.34
CA PHE A 114 21.03 -8.76 -6.72
C PHE A 114 22.39 -8.88 -6.03
N GLN A 115 22.94 -7.76 -5.57
CA GLN A 115 24.22 -7.73 -4.84
C GLN A 115 24.05 -7.86 -3.32
N SER A 116 22.82 -7.92 -2.81
CA SER A 116 22.52 -7.97 -1.39
C SER A 116 22.71 -9.39 -0.81
N GLU A 117 23.00 -9.47 0.49
CA GLU A 117 23.00 -10.73 1.24
C GLU A 117 21.62 -11.37 1.24
N ASP A 118 20.57 -10.57 1.32
CA ASP A 118 19.18 -11.02 1.29
C ASP A 118 18.80 -11.69 -0.05
N PHE A 119 19.42 -11.30 -1.17
CA PHE A 119 19.20 -11.99 -2.45
C PHE A 119 19.81 -13.39 -2.43
N ALA A 120 21.02 -13.54 -1.91
CA ALA A 120 21.67 -14.84 -1.76
C ALA A 120 20.89 -15.74 -0.79
N GLU A 121 20.41 -15.19 0.31
CA GLU A 121 19.53 -15.87 1.26
C GLU A 121 18.24 -16.34 0.58
N GLY A 122 17.55 -15.44 -0.18
CA GLY A 122 16.30 -15.77 -0.87
C GLY A 122 16.45 -16.85 -1.95
N LEU A 123 17.63 -17.01 -2.55
CA LEU A 123 17.93 -18.17 -3.42
C LEU A 123 18.15 -19.44 -2.61
N SER A 124 18.88 -19.32 -1.52
CA SER A 124 19.25 -20.46 -0.65
C SER A 124 18.02 -21.08 0.01
N ASP A 125 17.18 -20.23 0.63
CA ASP A 125 15.97 -20.69 1.33
C ASP A 125 14.97 -21.37 0.38
N PHE A 126 14.83 -20.85 -0.85
CA PHE A 126 13.99 -21.44 -1.89
C PHE A 126 14.47 -22.85 -2.29
N LEU A 127 15.80 -23.03 -2.50
CA LEU A 127 16.38 -24.30 -2.86
C LEU A 127 16.31 -25.33 -1.71
N GLU A 128 16.53 -24.87 -0.50
CA GLU A 128 16.55 -25.68 0.72
C GLU A 128 15.16 -25.90 1.33
N LYS A 129 14.13 -25.21 0.83
CA LYS A 129 12.73 -25.24 1.32
C LYS A 129 12.61 -24.93 2.82
N ARG A 130 13.33 -23.94 3.29
CA ARG A 130 13.31 -23.43 4.66
C ARG A 130 12.74 -22.01 4.74
N LYS A 131 12.52 -21.50 5.93
CA LYS A 131 12.18 -20.09 6.13
C LYS A 131 13.44 -19.24 5.94
N PRO A 132 13.37 -18.11 5.20
CA PRO A 132 14.50 -17.19 5.05
C PRO A 132 14.80 -16.41 6.35
N ASP A 133 16.03 -15.93 6.46
CA ASP A 133 16.49 -15.04 7.53
C ASP A 133 17.02 -13.73 6.91
N PHE A 134 16.12 -12.86 6.51
CA PHE A 134 16.45 -11.59 5.88
C PHE A 134 16.96 -10.56 6.87
N THR A 135 18.08 -9.91 6.54
CA THR A 135 18.77 -8.94 7.41
C THR A 135 18.71 -7.50 6.90
N GLY A 136 18.25 -7.28 5.67
CA GLY A 136 18.22 -5.97 5.03
C GLY A 136 19.57 -5.49 4.49
N ARG A 137 20.45 -6.42 4.17
CA ARG A 137 21.82 -6.14 3.70
C ARG A 137 22.16 -6.84 2.40
#